data_68aeee06eb9a52602c4ef5a8bdbdc3f4
#
_entry.id   68aeee06eb9a52602c4ef5a8bdbdc3f4
#
_cell.length_a   1.000
_cell.length_b   1.000
_cell.length_c   1.000
_cell.angle_alpha   90.00
_cell.angle_beta   90.00
_cell.angle_gamma   90.00
#
_symmetry.space_group_name_H-M   'P 1'
#
loop_
_entity.id
_entity.type
_entity.pdbx_description
1 polymer ?
#
loop_
_entity_poly.entity_id
_entity_poly.type
_entity_poly.pdbx_seq_one_letter_code
_entity_poly.pdbx_strand_id
1 'polypeptide(L)'
;MSPLLALGLAACSSSQPASEPSPDSSTIGSIPGMSQSAIDVMNSAPYSGSTWAIQVSDAKTGESLVSYNSTRLLEPASVTKTYSVGSAWLKFGPDSRIVTPVVRAGKISGETLKGNLILVAKGDITMGGQTGPDGKIVFTDLDHNDANAIPGATIADNDPLAGLDDLAEQVKKSGISEVDGQVIIDDRLFVTQDLGEEDGPVSPIVINNNLIDFVTTPTTPGQLAKVEIRPEVAPWRLVNRVKTVAAGGDSEIAIDSPRDGVVRLRGTIAADSDPVLKVWHFDDPAAFARTAFIEALQRAGVSVTASATGDNPAALLPSEEAIGDRPEVAKLKGLTFEQNATYILKVSYNRGAQTQVCLLAVSVDSKNCDAGFPEMARLLAAAGVDPRNASLIDGSGLPGNYVTAQSSAQLMQAFAARPDAERWQQALPIMGVDGSIATVQKDSPAKGQVFAKTGTLANADLLNDRLRLETKALGGYIIAKSGRKLAVSIIMNQAMFDDIQGVFAANEDLGKIATSIYESF
;
A
#
# COMPACT_ATOMS: atom_id res chain seq x y z
N MET A 1 -36.55 19.94 47.90
CA MET A 1 -37.31 19.16 48.91
C MET A 1 -36.94 17.73 48.74
N SER A 2 -36.11 17.24 49.69
CA SER A 2 -35.80 15.80 49.86
C SER A 2 -37.05 15.10 50.43
N PRO A 3 -37.08 13.72 50.44
CA PRO A 3 -36.34 13.06 51.52
C PRO A 3 -35.53 11.82 51.11
N LEU A 4 -34.47 11.62 51.89
CA LEU A 4 -33.73 10.39 52.12
C LEU A 4 -34.65 9.25 52.62
N LEU A 5 -34.34 8.02 52.23
CA LEU A 5 -34.61 6.84 53.05
C LEU A 5 -33.36 5.94 53.02
N ALA A 6 -32.78 5.78 54.17
CA ALA A 6 -31.75 4.82 54.50
C ALA A 6 -32.41 3.56 55.11
N LEU A 7 -31.95 2.38 54.72
CA LEU A 7 -32.08 1.09 55.39
C LEU A 7 -31.03 0.18 54.70
N GLY A 8 -30.12 -0.47 55.28
CA GLY A 8 -29.99 -1.19 56.50
C GLY A 8 -29.05 -2.35 56.14
N LEU A 9 -27.80 -2.37 56.68
CA LEU A 9 -26.80 -3.43 56.53
C LEU A 9 -27.35 -4.76 57.13
N ALA A 10 -27.27 -5.83 56.31
CA ALA A 10 -27.20 -7.18 56.83
C ALA A 10 -26.03 -7.89 56.17
N ALA A 11 -24.96 -8.07 56.92
CA ALA A 11 -23.84 -8.90 56.56
C ALA A 11 -24.21 -10.38 56.69
N CYS A 12 -24.15 -11.10 55.58
CA CYS A 12 -24.01 -12.57 55.61
C CYS A 12 -22.73 -12.93 54.88
N SER A 13 -21.69 -13.19 55.65
CA SER A 13 -20.47 -13.83 55.18
C SER A 13 -20.75 -15.32 54.92
N SER A 14 -20.74 -15.68 53.64
CA SER A 14 -20.50 -17.06 53.22
C SER A 14 -19.39 -17.01 52.18
N SER A 15 -18.18 -17.35 52.60
CA SER A 15 -17.04 -17.59 51.74
C SER A 15 -17.31 -18.84 50.89
N GLN A 16 -17.84 -18.65 49.70
CA GLN A 16 -17.66 -19.66 48.64
C GLN A 16 -16.25 -19.47 48.05
N PRO A 17 -15.50 -20.58 47.86
CA PRO A 17 -14.26 -20.50 47.12
C PRO A 17 -14.60 -20.02 45.71
N ALA A 18 -13.83 -19.03 45.22
CA ALA A 18 -13.90 -18.59 43.84
C ALA A 18 -13.71 -19.83 42.95
N SER A 19 -14.74 -20.17 42.19
CA SER A 19 -14.62 -21.12 41.11
C SER A 19 -13.57 -20.57 40.16
N GLU A 20 -12.48 -21.30 39.96
CA GLU A 20 -11.57 -21.02 38.84
C GLU A 20 -12.42 -20.86 37.58
N PRO A 21 -12.14 -19.85 36.75
CA PRO A 21 -12.83 -19.71 35.47
C PRO A 21 -12.56 -21.00 34.69
N SER A 22 -13.62 -21.70 34.35
CA SER A 22 -13.57 -22.82 33.41
C SER A 22 -12.90 -22.33 32.13
N PRO A 23 -11.93 -23.06 31.60
CA PRO A 23 -11.37 -22.72 30.29
C PRO A 23 -12.40 -23.06 29.22
N ASP A 24 -13.30 -22.14 28.95
CA ASP A 24 -14.14 -22.16 27.75
C ASP A 24 -13.39 -21.48 26.59
N SER A 25 -12.10 -21.76 26.47
CA SER A 25 -11.35 -21.54 25.27
C SER A 25 -11.70 -22.69 24.33
N SER A 26 -12.42 -22.38 23.25
CA SER A 26 -12.69 -23.33 22.18
C SER A 26 -11.37 -23.69 21.49
N THR A 27 -10.64 -24.63 22.09
CA THR A 27 -9.40 -25.19 21.53
C THR A 27 -9.72 -25.77 20.15
N ILE A 28 -9.06 -25.28 19.12
CA ILE A 28 -9.19 -25.84 17.77
C ILE A 28 -8.67 -27.26 17.79
N GLY A 29 -9.55 -28.20 17.51
CA GLY A 29 -9.21 -29.61 17.39
C GLY A 29 -8.49 -29.96 16.10
N SER A 30 -8.42 -31.22 15.74
CA SER A 30 -7.81 -31.63 14.47
C SER A 30 -8.56 -31.06 13.27
N ILE A 31 -7.82 -30.51 12.31
CA ILE A 31 -8.33 -30.06 11.02
C ILE A 31 -7.80 -31.04 9.96
N PRO A 32 -8.67 -31.71 9.18
CA PRO A 32 -8.23 -32.61 8.13
C PRO A 32 -7.26 -31.92 7.15
N GLY A 33 -6.10 -32.54 6.91
CA GLY A 33 -5.06 -32.00 6.04
C GLY A 33 -4.10 -30.99 6.70
N MET A 34 -4.32 -30.61 7.96
CA MET A 34 -3.41 -29.77 8.73
C MET A 34 -2.56 -30.58 9.69
N SER A 35 -1.29 -30.23 9.84
CA SER A 35 -0.40 -30.83 10.84
C SER A 35 -0.74 -30.34 12.25
N GLN A 36 -0.37 -31.12 13.26
CA GLN A 36 -0.55 -30.71 14.65
C GLN A 36 0.25 -29.44 14.98
N SER A 37 1.43 -29.27 14.43
CA SER A 37 2.24 -28.05 14.65
C SER A 37 1.57 -26.77 14.15
N ALA A 38 0.84 -26.81 13.05
CA ALA A 38 0.04 -25.68 12.59
C ALA A 38 -1.14 -25.39 13.53
N ILE A 39 -1.81 -26.42 14.02
CA ILE A 39 -2.90 -26.30 14.99
C ILE A 39 -2.40 -25.76 16.33
N ASP A 40 -1.22 -26.16 16.78
CA ASP A 40 -0.59 -25.65 18.00
C ASP A 40 -0.29 -24.15 17.91
N VAL A 41 0.15 -23.65 16.73
CA VAL A 41 0.28 -22.22 16.48
C VAL A 41 -1.07 -21.52 16.62
N MET A 42 -2.12 -22.04 15.99
CA MET A 42 -3.47 -21.44 16.02
C MET A 42 -4.07 -21.44 17.45
N ASN A 43 -3.67 -22.36 18.31
CA ASN A 43 -4.10 -22.46 19.70
C ASN A 43 -3.17 -21.73 20.69
N SER A 44 -2.11 -21.08 20.24
CA SER A 44 -1.20 -20.36 21.14
C SER A 44 -1.87 -19.14 21.77
N ALA A 45 -1.35 -18.71 22.93
CA ALA A 45 -2.00 -17.73 23.80
C ALA A 45 -2.45 -16.42 23.11
N PRO A 46 -1.69 -15.79 22.18
CA PRO A 46 -2.13 -14.58 21.52
C PRO A 46 -3.41 -14.75 20.68
N TYR A 47 -3.70 -15.98 20.24
CA TYR A 47 -4.84 -16.31 19.37
C TYR A 47 -6.03 -16.91 20.12
N SER A 48 -6.00 -16.91 21.46
CA SER A 48 -7.08 -17.48 22.29
C SER A 48 -8.36 -16.68 22.16
N GLY A 49 -9.21 -16.77 21.32
CA GLY A 49 -10.39 -15.94 21.03
C GLY A 49 -10.39 -15.42 19.60
N SER A 50 -9.32 -15.73 18.84
CA SER A 50 -9.26 -15.41 17.41
C SER A 50 -10.18 -16.31 16.59
N THR A 51 -10.62 -15.77 15.47
CA THR A 51 -11.31 -16.54 14.42
C THR A 51 -10.36 -16.83 13.29
N TRP A 52 -10.19 -18.11 12.94
CA TRP A 52 -9.41 -18.56 11.81
C TRP A 52 -10.30 -19.05 10.68
N ALA A 53 -9.92 -18.73 9.44
CA ALA A 53 -10.48 -19.34 8.22
C ALA A 53 -9.32 -19.76 7.31
N ILE A 54 -9.36 -21.00 6.83
CA ILE A 54 -8.31 -21.58 5.99
C ILE A 54 -8.95 -22.30 4.79
N GLN A 55 -8.43 -22.04 3.62
CA GLN A 55 -8.69 -22.81 2.41
C GLN A 55 -7.35 -23.15 1.74
N VAL A 56 -7.11 -24.44 1.50
CA VAL A 56 -6.03 -24.94 0.67
C VAL A 56 -6.66 -25.81 -0.41
N SER A 57 -6.35 -25.50 -1.65
CA SER A 57 -6.84 -26.26 -2.80
C SER A 57 -5.70 -26.53 -3.79
N ASP A 58 -5.80 -27.62 -4.52
CA ASP A 58 -4.97 -27.81 -5.70
C ASP A 58 -5.23 -26.70 -6.71
N ALA A 59 -4.21 -25.97 -7.10
CA ALA A 59 -4.37 -24.82 -7.98
C ALA A 59 -4.81 -25.21 -9.41
N LYS A 60 -4.56 -26.44 -9.83
CA LYS A 60 -4.88 -26.94 -11.18
C LYS A 60 -6.26 -27.60 -11.24
N THR A 61 -6.59 -28.44 -10.26
CA THR A 61 -7.82 -29.25 -10.28
C THR A 61 -8.96 -28.59 -9.51
N GLY A 62 -8.67 -27.66 -8.60
CA GLY A 62 -9.64 -27.07 -7.68
C GLY A 62 -10.01 -27.98 -6.51
N GLU A 63 -9.41 -29.18 -6.39
CA GLU A 63 -9.66 -30.09 -5.28
C GLU A 63 -9.36 -29.41 -3.92
N SER A 64 -10.35 -29.40 -3.02
CA SER A 64 -10.17 -28.87 -1.67
C SER A 64 -9.41 -29.86 -0.80
N LEU A 65 -8.25 -29.43 -0.28
CA LEU A 65 -7.37 -30.26 0.56
C LEU A 65 -7.48 -29.91 2.03
N VAL A 66 -7.68 -28.62 2.34
CA VAL A 66 -7.99 -28.14 3.69
C VAL A 66 -9.12 -27.12 3.58
N SER A 67 -10.14 -27.25 4.41
CA SER A 67 -11.25 -26.32 4.52
C SER A 67 -11.64 -26.18 5.98
N TYR A 68 -11.36 -25.01 6.56
CA TYR A 68 -11.74 -24.67 7.94
C TYR A 68 -12.35 -23.28 7.96
N ASN A 69 -13.61 -23.14 8.37
CA ASN A 69 -14.37 -21.89 8.34
C ASN A 69 -14.29 -21.15 6.99
N SER A 70 -13.98 -21.84 5.90
CA SER A 70 -13.54 -21.24 4.63
C SER A 70 -14.60 -20.38 3.94
N THR A 71 -15.88 -20.55 4.30
CA THR A 71 -17.01 -19.75 3.78
C THR A 71 -17.41 -18.60 4.72
N ARG A 72 -16.71 -18.42 5.84
CA ARG A 72 -16.96 -17.31 6.76
C ARG A 72 -16.35 -16.01 6.19
N LEU A 73 -17.12 -14.94 6.21
CA LEU A 73 -16.62 -13.61 5.88
C LEU A 73 -15.75 -13.09 7.02
N LEU A 74 -14.49 -12.84 6.73
CA LEU A 74 -13.50 -12.26 7.63
C LEU A 74 -12.82 -11.07 6.98
N GLU A 75 -12.28 -10.17 7.78
CA GLU A 75 -11.46 -9.06 7.29
C GLU A 75 -10.14 -9.59 6.74
N PRO A 76 -9.81 -9.34 5.46
CA PRO A 76 -8.60 -9.84 4.81
C PRO A 76 -7.43 -8.87 4.90
N ALA A 77 -7.68 -7.62 5.36
CA ALA A 77 -6.74 -6.52 5.22
C ALA A 77 -6.17 -6.46 3.80
N SER A 78 -4.87 -6.23 3.62
CA SER A 78 -4.23 -6.04 2.32
C SER A 78 -4.26 -7.26 1.37
N VAL A 79 -4.80 -8.42 1.77
CA VAL A 79 -5.12 -9.50 0.80
C VAL A 79 -6.20 -9.03 -0.18
N THR A 80 -7.03 -8.03 0.17
CA THR A 80 -7.96 -7.32 -0.73
C THR A 80 -7.27 -6.86 -2.03
N LYS A 81 -5.99 -6.48 -1.97
CA LYS A 81 -5.23 -6.05 -3.15
C LYS A 81 -5.14 -7.12 -4.24
N THR A 82 -5.28 -8.40 -3.90
CA THR A 82 -5.35 -9.46 -4.92
C THR A 82 -6.62 -9.36 -5.75
N TYR A 83 -7.72 -8.83 -5.20
CA TYR A 83 -8.97 -8.59 -5.93
C TYR A 83 -8.88 -7.34 -6.80
N SER A 84 -8.44 -6.20 -6.26
CA SER A 84 -8.35 -4.94 -6.99
C SER A 84 -7.31 -4.98 -8.11
N VAL A 85 -6.08 -5.37 -7.79
CA VAL A 85 -4.99 -5.52 -8.77
C VAL A 85 -5.27 -6.68 -9.72
N GLY A 86 -5.82 -7.79 -9.22
CA GLY A 86 -6.22 -8.93 -10.04
C GLY A 86 -7.29 -8.55 -11.07
N SER A 87 -8.33 -7.81 -10.67
CA SER A 87 -9.35 -7.34 -11.60
C SER A 87 -8.80 -6.38 -12.66
N ALA A 88 -7.89 -5.47 -12.25
CA ALA A 88 -7.19 -4.60 -13.20
C ALA A 88 -6.28 -5.39 -14.16
N TRP A 89 -5.62 -6.44 -13.67
CA TRP A 89 -4.85 -7.36 -14.50
C TRP A 89 -5.73 -8.08 -15.53
N LEU A 90 -6.92 -8.53 -15.12
CA LEU A 90 -7.90 -9.16 -16.03
C LEU A 90 -8.41 -8.16 -17.09
N LYS A 91 -8.59 -6.90 -16.73
CA LYS A 91 -9.11 -5.85 -17.61
C LYS A 91 -8.07 -5.32 -18.60
N PHE A 92 -6.90 -4.97 -18.13
CA PHE A 92 -5.90 -4.23 -18.90
C PHE A 92 -4.81 -5.14 -19.49
N GLY A 93 -4.56 -6.29 -18.87
CA GLY A 93 -3.48 -7.20 -19.22
C GLY A 93 -2.10 -6.75 -18.71
N PRO A 94 -1.15 -7.70 -18.54
CA PRO A 94 0.15 -7.42 -17.90
C PRO A 94 1.07 -6.49 -18.71
N ASP A 95 0.92 -6.45 -20.03
CA ASP A 95 1.80 -5.67 -20.92
C ASP A 95 1.30 -4.25 -21.17
N SER A 96 0.10 -3.91 -20.71
CA SER A 96 -0.46 -2.56 -20.87
C SER A 96 0.43 -1.52 -20.17
N ARG A 97 0.43 -0.31 -20.69
CA ARG A 97 1.19 0.81 -20.14
C ARG A 97 0.34 2.07 -20.16
N ILE A 98 0.43 2.85 -19.12
CA ILE A 98 -0.13 4.20 -19.10
C ILE A 98 0.82 5.11 -19.88
N VAL A 99 0.25 6.00 -20.69
CA VAL A 99 0.99 7.07 -21.38
C VAL A 99 0.46 8.40 -20.89
N THR A 100 1.33 9.19 -20.28
CA THR A 100 1.01 10.50 -19.71
C THR A 100 1.54 11.60 -20.65
N PRO A 101 0.67 12.29 -21.44
CA PRO A 101 1.10 13.30 -22.37
C PRO A 101 1.25 14.67 -21.71
N VAL A 102 2.12 15.50 -22.29
CA VAL A 102 2.17 16.95 -22.09
C VAL A 102 1.73 17.61 -23.40
N VAL A 103 0.71 18.44 -23.33
CA VAL A 103 0.17 19.15 -24.48
C VAL A 103 0.30 20.66 -24.32
N ARG A 104 0.34 21.40 -25.45
CA ARG A 104 0.33 22.86 -25.42
C ARG A 104 -1.04 23.43 -25.77
N ALA A 105 -1.46 24.45 -25.04
CA ALA A 105 -2.66 25.23 -25.30
C ALA A 105 -2.25 26.68 -25.67
N GLY A 106 -1.72 26.85 -26.88
CA GLY A 106 -1.22 28.11 -27.38
C GLY A 106 -0.40 27.93 -28.64
N LYS A 107 0.12 29.04 -29.16
CA LYS A 107 0.99 29.07 -30.37
C LYS A 107 2.45 29.25 -29.96
N ILE A 108 3.34 28.57 -30.66
CA ILE A 108 4.79 28.81 -30.53
C ILE A 108 5.17 29.98 -31.46
N SER A 109 5.87 30.96 -30.91
CA SER A 109 6.44 32.09 -31.61
C SER A 109 7.94 32.14 -31.33
N GLY A 110 8.76 31.83 -32.33
CA GLY A 110 10.17 31.51 -32.09
C GLY A 110 10.28 30.26 -31.20
N GLU A 111 10.91 30.38 -30.05
CA GLU A 111 11.01 29.32 -29.06
C GLU A 111 10.08 29.54 -27.82
N THR A 112 9.20 30.54 -27.87
CA THR A 112 8.27 30.87 -26.80
C THR A 112 6.89 30.29 -27.07
N LEU A 113 6.37 29.49 -26.16
CA LEU A 113 4.97 29.10 -26.12
C LEU A 113 4.14 30.25 -25.53
N LYS A 114 3.34 30.91 -26.38
CA LYS A 114 2.35 31.92 -25.95
C LYS A 114 1.06 31.19 -25.54
N GLY A 115 0.97 30.81 -24.28
CA GLY A 115 -0.14 30.02 -23.71
C GLY A 115 0.31 29.00 -22.71
N ASN A 116 -0.55 28.04 -22.39
CA ASN A 116 -0.35 27.11 -21.29
C ASN A 116 0.29 25.79 -21.73
N LEU A 117 1.11 25.22 -20.87
CA LEU A 117 1.60 23.84 -20.95
C LEU A 117 0.78 22.97 -19.99
N ILE A 118 0.24 21.85 -20.47
CA ILE A 118 -0.68 21.01 -19.68
C ILE A 118 -0.14 19.59 -19.60
N LEU A 119 0.17 19.10 -18.40
CA LEU A 119 0.44 17.69 -18.13
C LEU A 119 -0.88 17.00 -17.84
N VAL A 120 -1.25 16.00 -18.65
CA VAL A 120 -2.53 15.30 -18.54
C VAL A 120 -2.34 14.02 -17.75
N ALA A 121 -2.73 14.04 -16.49
CA ALA A 121 -2.59 12.91 -15.59
C ALA A 121 -3.47 11.72 -16.03
N LYS A 122 -2.92 10.50 -15.99
CA LYS A 122 -3.56 9.28 -16.49
C LYS A 122 -3.60 8.14 -15.45
N GLY A 123 -3.29 8.43 -14.18
CA GLY A 123 -3.28 7.43 -13.12
C GLY A 123 -2.03 6.54 -13.11
N ASP A 124 -0.91 7.01 -13.69
CA ASP A 124 0.38 6.33 -13.52
C ASP A 124 0.85 6.50 -12.08
N ILE A 125 0.90 5.41 -11.34
CA ILE A 125 1.23 5.38 -9.91
C ILE A 125 2.71 5.60 -9.62
N THR A 126 3.56 5.61 -10.63
CA THR A 126 5.01 5.77 -10.48
C THR A 126 5.54 7.04 -11.13
N MET A 127 4.89 7.54 -12.18
CA MET A 127 5.35 8.67 -12.98
C MET A 127 6.86 8.63 -13.31
N GLY A 128 7.40 7.41 -13.56
CA GLY A 128 8.82 7.17 -13.83
C GLY A 128 9.72 7.17 -12.60
N GLY A 129 9.24 7.63 -11.45
CA GLY A 129 10.03 7.80 -10.22
C GLY A 129 10.40 6.49 -9.49
N GLN A 130 9.84 5.36 -9.88
CA GLN A 130 10.17 4.04 -9.30
C GLN A 130 10.87 3.13 -10.33
N THR A 131 11.58 3.73 -11.29
CA THR A 131 12.25 3.00 -12.35
C THR A 131 13.75 2.96 -12.10
N GLY A 132 14.30 1.76 -12.02
CA GLY A 132 15.75 1.55 -11.90
C GLY A 132 16.51 1.75 -13.21
N PRO A 133 17.84 1.70 -13.17
CA PRO A 133 18.69 1.89 -14.35
C PRO A 133 18.44 0.86 -15.48
N ASP A 134 17.90 -0.30 -15.15
CA ASP A 134 17.55 -1.36 -16.10
C ASP A 134 16.14 -1.20 -16.71
N GLY A 135 15.45 -0.11 -16.39
CA GLY A 135 14.08 0.17 -16.83
C GLY A 135 12.99 -0.67 -16.13
N LYS A 136 13.34 -1.30 -15.00
CA LYS A 136 12.41 -2.09 -14.20
C LYS A 136 12.00 -1.35 -12.93
N ILE A 137 10.90 -1.83 -12.35
CA ILE A 137 10.45 -1.35 -11.05
C ILE A 137 11.51 -1.65 -9.97
N VAL A 138 11.76 -0.67 -9.11
CA VAL A 138 12.58 -0.82 -7.90
C VAL A 138 11.73 -0.56 -6.65
N PHE A 139 12.00 -1.31 -5.59
CA PHE A 139 11.34 -1.18 -4.30
C PHE A 139 12.23 -1.75 -3.20
N THR A 140 11.91 -1.48 -1.95
CA THR A 140 12.49 -2.13 -0.78
C THR A 140 11.47 -3.04 -0.12
N ASP A 141 11.90 -4.04 0.64
CA ASP A 141 11.00 -5.01 1.27
C ASP A 141 10.08 -4.38 2.32
N LEU A 142 10.54 -3.32 2.96
CA LEU A 142 9.77 -2.42 3.81
C LEU A 142 9.89 -1.01 3.25
N ASP A 143 8.92 -0.65 2.45
CA ASP A 143 8.91 0.56 1.62
C ASP A 143 8.52 1.82 2.42
N HIS A 144 8.84 3.00 1.89
CA HIS A 144 8.54 4.27 2.53
C HIS A 144 7.04 4.51 2.82
N ASN A 145 6.14 3.82 2.13
CA ASN A 145 4.71 3.93 2.40
C ASN A 145 4.33 3.57 3.85
N ASP A 146 5.10 2.69 4.48
CA ASP A 146 4.87 2.22 5.86
C ASP A 146 5.77 2.94 6.91
N ALA A 147 6.56 3.95 6.50
CA ALA A 147 7.62 4.54 7.32
C ALA A 147 7.16 5.19 8.62
N ASN A 148 5.91 5.64 8.71
CA ASN A 148 5.36 6.21 9.94
C ASN A 148 4.76 5.15 10.87
N ALA A 149 4.27 4.05 10.32
CA ALA A 149 3.59 2.99 11.06
C ALA A 149 4.54 1.89 11.55
N ILE A 150 5.55 1.52 10.73
CA ILE A 150 6.44 0.40 11.01
C ILE A 150 7.90 0.87 11.03
N PRO A 151 8.68 0.57 12.08
CA PRO A 151 10.11 0.92 12.13
C PRO A 151 10.93 0.11 11.11
N GLY A 152 11.99 0.72 10.58
CA GLY A 152 12.93 0.08 9.67
C GLY A 152 12.58 0.22 8.19
N ALA A 153 11.59 1.04 7.85
CA ALA A 153 11.31 1.37 6.44
C ALA A 153 12.49 2.07 5.77
N THR A 154 12.70 1.76 4.50
CA THR A 154 13.81 2.28 3.69
C THR A 154 13.32 2.80 2.34
N ILE A 155 14.19 3.52 1.63
CA ILE A 155 13.92 4.10 0.32
C ILE A 155 14.74 3.34 -0.73
N ALA A 156 14.12 3.02 -1.87
CA ALA A 156 14.82 2.48 -3.02
C ALA A 156 15.78 3.52 -3.64
N ASP A 157 16.86 3.03 -4.24
CA ASP A 157 17.82 3.88 -4.96
C ASP A 157 17.28 4.25 -6.35
N ASN A 158 16.45 5.28 -6.40
CA ASN A 158 15.79 5.81 -7.59
C ASN A 158 15.63 7.33 -7.48
N ASP A 159 15.43 8.00 -8.61
CA ASP A 159 15.08 9.42 -8.64
C ASP A 159 13.56 9.59 -8.74
N PRO A 160 12.88 10.12 -7.71
CA PRO A 160 11.43 10.30 -7.73
C PRO A 160 10.93 11.31 -8.77
N LEU A 161 11.82 12.16 -9.29
CA LEU A 161 11.50 13.18 -10.29
C LEU A 161 11.88 12.78 -11.72
N ALA A 162 12.51 11.62 -11.94
CA ALA A 162 13.05 11.19 -13.23
C ALA A 162 12.05 11.31 -14.39
N GLY A 163 10.78 10.95 -14.17
CA GLY A 163 9.76 11.07 -15.22
C GLY A 163 9.38 12.52 -15.55
N LEU A 164 9.39 13.42 -14.56
CA LEU A 164 9.16 14.85 -14.80
C LEU A 164 10.35 15.49 -15.52
N ASP A 165 11.57 15.08 -15.18
CA ASP A 165 12.78 15.56 -15.85
C ASP A 165 12.82 15.09 -17.32
N ASP A 166 12.47 13.82 -17.59
CA ASP A 166 12.34 13.32 -18.98
C ASP A 166 11.28 14.11 -19.79
N LEU A 167 10.11 14.37 -19.20
CA LEU A 167 9.07 15.18 -19.82
C LEU A 167 9.56 16.60 -20.10
N ALA A 168 10.28 17.22 -19.16
CA ALA A 168 10.83 18.58 -19.32
C ALA A 168 11.88 18.66 -20.45
N GLU A 169 12.77 17.65 -20.53
CA GLU A 169 13.71 17.54 -21.63
C GLU A 169 13.02 17.38 -22.98
N GLN A 170 11.95 16.60 -23.07
CA GLN A 170 11.17 16.43 -24.30
C GLN A 170 10.50 17.75 -24.70
N VAL A 171 9.94 18.52 -23.74
CA VAL A 171 9.40 19.86 -23.99
C VAL A 171 10.48 20.76 -24.58
N LYS A 172 11.68 20.77 -24.02
CA LYS A 172 12.82 21.52 -24.57
C LYS A 172 13.16 21.07 -25.99
N LYS A 173 13.24 19.77 -26.22
CA LYS A 173 13.53 19.17 -27.55
C LYS A 173 12.44 19.47 -28.58
N SER A 174 11.20 19.75 -28.15
CA SER A 174 10.11 20.18 -29.05
C SER A 174 10.25 21.62 -29.57
N GLY A 175 11.30 22.35 -29.17
CA GLY A 175 11.59 23.74 -29.57
C GLY A 175 10.98 24.79 -28.65
N ILE A 176 10.55 24.40 -27.42
CA ILE A 176 10.05 25.35 -26.41
C ILE A 176 11.16 25.63 -25.42
N SER A 177 11.64 26.87 -25.36
CA SER A 177 12.59 27.35 -24.34
C SER A 177 11.99 28.33 -23.35
N GLU A 178 10.76 28.80 -23.63
CA GLU A 178 10.01 29.66 -22.73
C GLU A 178 8.51 29.33 -22.79
N VAL A 179 7.86 29.25 -21.61
CA VAL A 179 6.40 29.18 -21.45
C VAL A 179 5.92 30.53 -20.91
N ASP A 180 5.34 31.35 -21.81
CA ASP A 180 4.68 32.61 -21.47
C ASP A 180 3.20 32.32 -21.21
N GLY A 181 2.94 31.78 -20.02
CA GLY A 181 1.65 31.29 -19.55
C GLY A 181 1.77 30.39 -18.32
N GLN A 182 0.78 29.54 -18.12
CA GLN A 182 0.71 28.63 -16.98
C GLN A 182 1.23 27.24 -17.33
N VAL A 183 1.76 26.54 -16.33
CA VAL A 183 1.87 25.09 -16.31
C VAL A 183 0.69 24.58 -15.48
N ILE A 184 -0.07 23.63 -16.03
CA ILE A 184 -1.30 23.13 -15.42
C ILE A 184 -1.25 21.60 -15.40
N ILE A 185 -1.65 21.02 -14.29
CA ILE A 185 -1.90 19.59 -14.19
C ILE A 185 -3.39 19.35 -14.45
N ASP A 186 -3.70 18.55 -15.47
CA ASP A 186 -5.06 18.06 -15.69
C ASP A 186 -5.26 16.74 -14.95
N ASP A 187 -5.82 16.82 -13.77
CA ASP A 187 -6.09 15.69 -12.87
C ASP A 187 -7.57 15.24 -12.89
N ARG A 188 -8.32 15.58 -13.96
CA ARG A 188 -9.76 15.31 -14.09
C ARG A 188 -10.10 13.89 -14.53
N LEU A 189 -9.13 12.97 -14.60
CA LEU A 189 -9.35 11.58 -15.02
C LEU A 189 -10.38 10.87 -14.14
N PHE A 190 -10.26 11.03 -12.82
CA PHE A 190 -11.23 10.61 -11.81
C PHE A 190 -11.22 11.59 -10.64
N VAL A 191 -12.27 11.54 -9.81
CA VAL A 191 -12.36 12.39 -8.61
C VAL A 191 -11.38 11.88 -7.56
N THR A 192 -10.51 12.78 -7.07
CA THR A 192 -9.60 12.48 -5.97
C THR A 192 -10.39 11.97 -4.76
N GLN A 193 -9.93 10.87 -4.17
CA GLN A 193 -10.47 10.28 -2.95
C GLN A 193 -9.47 10.41 -1.81
N ASP A 194 -9.94 10.51 -0.58
CA ASP A 194 -9.12 10.48 0.62
C ASP A 194 -9.27 9.11 1.29
N LEU A 195 -8.15 8.42 1.54
CA LEU A 195 -8.11 7.15 2.27
C LEU A 195 -7.87 7.34 3.77
N GLY A 196 -7.87 8.58 4.27
CA GLY A 196 -7.65 8.94 5.66
C GLY A 196 -6.21 9.37 5.96
N GLU A 197 -5.96 9.69 7.24
CA GLU A 197 -4.71 10.33 7.68
C GLU A 197 -3.45 9.52 7.39
N GLU A 198 -3.54 8.20 7.40
CA GLU A 198 -2.37 7.32 7.19
C GLU A 198 -1.98 7.18 5.71
N ASP A 199 -2.95 7.22 4.80
CA ASP A 199 -2.73 6.97 3.38
C ASP A 199 -2.84 8.24 2.51
N GLY A 200 -3.65 9.24 2.93
CA GLY A 200 -3.85 10.48 2.20
C GLY A 200 -4.58 10.32 0.86
N PRO A 201 -4.45 11.31 -0.04
CA PRO A 201 -5.24 11.37 -1.26
C PRO A 201 -4.81 10.37 -2.35
N VAL A 202 -5.80 9.76 -3.00
CA VAL A 202 -5.68 9.00 -4.25
C VAL A 202 -6.05 9.93 -5.39
N SER A 203 -5.08 10.27 -6.22
CA SER A 203 -5.17 11.26 -7.29
C SER A 203 -4.74 10.66 -8.63
N PRO A 204 -5.24 11.17 -9.77
CA PRO A 204 -4.72 10.82 -11.10
C PRO A 204 -3.25 11.12 -11.33
N ILE A 205 -2.65 12.02 -10.54
CA ILE A 205 -1.23 12.37 -10.58
C ILE A 205 -0.53 11.87 -9.30
N VAL A 206 0.58 11.18 -9.48
CA VAL A 206 1.35 10.60 -8.36
C VAL A 206 2.84 10.90 -8.56
N ILE A 207 3.43 11.67 -7.65
CA ILE A 207 4.86 11.93 -7.60
C ILE A 207 5.40 11.41 -6.27
N ASN A 208 6.40 10.52 -6.30
CA ASN A 208 6.98 9.89 -5.12
C ASN A 208 5.90 9.31 -4.18
N ASN A 209 4.95 8.54 -4.73
CA ASN A 209 3.79 8.02 -3.99
C ASN A 209 2.95 9.09 -3.27
N ASN A 210 3.01 10.34 -3.71
CA ASN A 210 2.46 11.52 -3.05
C ASN A 210 2.98 11.73 -1.63
N LEU A 211 4.29 11.47 -1.44
CA LEU A 211 5.03 11.58 -0.19
C LEU A 211 6.23 12.51 -0.32
N ILE A 212 6.58 13.13 0.80
CA ILE A 212 7.90 13.72 1.03
C ILE A 212 8.61 12.85 2.07
N ASP A 213 9.77 12.33 1.73
CA ASP A 213 10.59 11.49 2.58
C ASP A 213 11.57 12.36 3.38
N PHE A 214 11.76 12.02 4.65
CA PHE A 214 12.72 12.66 5.56
C PHE A 214 13.64 11.59 6.15
N VAL A 215 14.86 11.49 5.63
CA VAL A 215 15.86 10.55 6.11
C VAL A 215 16.68 11.22 7.21
N THR A 216 16.49 10.77 8.44
CA THR A 216 17.18 11.32 9.62
C THR A 216 18.37 10.44 9.99
N THR A 217 19.58 10.99 9.89
CA THR A 217 20.84 10.31 10.21
C THR A 217 21.44 10.88 11.50
N PRO A 218 21.87 10.04 12.45
CA PRO A 218 22.50 10.54 13.67
C PRO A 218 23.82 11.26 13.40
N THR A 219 24.17 12.18 14.29
CA THR A 219 25.43 12.92 14.29
C THR A 219 26.16 12.71 15.63
N THR A 220 26.91 13.70 16.10
CA THR A 220 27.53 13.65 17.42
C THR A 220 26.47 13.85 18.52
N PRO A 221 26.48 13.06 19.61
CA PRO A 221 25.57 13.24 20.73
C PRO A 221 25.52 14.68 21.24
N GLY A 222 24.27 15.16 21.45
CA GLY A 222 23.97 16.54 21.85
C GLY A 222 23.79 17.52 20.69
N GLN A 223 24.13 17.16 19.47
CA GLN A 223 23.89 17.94 18.25
C GLN A 223 22.58 17.57 17.58
N LEU A 224 22.11 18.43 16.66
CA LEU A 224 20.97 18.08 15.79
C LEU A 224 21.38 16.95 14.82
N ALA A 225 20.47 16.00 14.61
CA ALA A 225 20.61 15.00 13.56
C ALA A 225 20.63 15.66 12.18
N LYS A 226 21.27 15.02 11.20
CA LYS A 226 21.16 15.42 9.78
C LYS A 226 19.84 14.90 9.23
N VAL A 227 19.11 15.73 8.47
CA VAL A 227 17.88 15.32 7.77
C VAL A 227 18.02 15.65 6.29
N GLU A 228 17.79 14.66 5.44
CA GLU A 228 17.68 14.80 3.99
C GLU A 228 16.21 14.74 3.60
N ILE A 229 15.80 15.56 2.62
CA ILE A 229 14.43 15.65 2.09
C ILE A 229 14.42 15.05 0.70
N ARG A 230 13.38 14.27 0.36
CA ARG A 230 13.25 13.68 -0.96
C ARG A 230 11.76 13.53 -1.36
N PRO A 231 11.33 14.00 -2.56
CA PRO A 231 12.09 14.94 -3.38
C PRO A 231 12.18 16.32 -2.73
N GLU A 232 13.23 17.07 -3.04
CA GLU A 232 13.35 18.46 -2.62
C GLU A 232 12.60 19.33 -3.63
N VAL A 233 11.38 19.75 -3.27
CA VAL A 233 10.47 20.55 -4.09
C VAL A 233 9.92 21.70 -3.24
N ALA A 234 9.94 22.93 -3.78
CA ALA A 234 9.35 24.09 -3.12
C ALA A 234 7.82 23.92 -2.96
N PRO A 235 7.15 24.58 -2.02
CA PRO A 235 7.68 25.51 -1.00
C PRO A 235 8.03 24.83 0.33
N TRP A 236 8.11 23.51 0.38
CA TRP A 236 8.23 22.75 1.61
C TRP A 236 9.49 23.12 2.42
N ARG A 237 9.30 23.45 3.69
CA ARG A 237 10.37 23.86 4.61
C ARG A 237 10.43 22.92 5.79
N LEU A 238 11.61 22.37 6.03
CA LEU A 238 11.88 21.53 7.20
C LEU A 238 12.22 22.37 8.43
N VAL A 239 11.58 22.06 9.57
CA VAL A 239 12.00 22.47 10.90
C VAL A 239 12.54 21.25 11.64
N ASN A 240 13.85 21.05 11.57
CA ASN A 240 14.52 19.94 12.26
C ASN A 240 14.76 20.29 13.73
N ARG A 241 14.24 19.46 14.64
CA ARG A 241 14.45 19.49 16.10
C ARG A 241 14.84 18.13 16.67
N VAL A 242 15.26 17.20 15.82
CA VAL A 242 15.73 15.87 16.24
C VAL A 242 17.14 16.00 16.78
N LYS A 243 17.41 15.52 18.00
CA LYS A 243 18.73 15.50 18.61
C LYS A 243 19.32 14.11 18.58
N THR A 244 20.60 14.03 18.28
CA THR A 244 21.36 12.79 18.47
C THR A 244 21.61 12.61 19.96
N VAL A 245 21.28 11.45 20.51
CA VAL A 245 21.57 11.02 21.88
C VAL A 245 22.72 10.01 21.90
N ALA A 246 23.19 9.64 23.08
CA ALA A 246 24.27 8.64 23.19
C ALA A 246 23.88 7.30 22.57
N ALA A 247 24.88 6.51 22.19
CA ALA A 247 24.68 5.15 21.71
C ALA A 247 23.84 4.32 22.73
N GLY A 248 22.92 3.50 22.22
CA GLY A 248 21.96 2.73 23.01
C GLY A 248 20.83 3.55 23.64
N GLY A 249 20.71 4.83 23.33
CA GLY A 249 19.56 5.65 23.74
C GLY A 249 18.34 5.43 22.85
N ASP A 250 17.21 6.06 23.21
CA ASP A 250 15.96 5.91 22.46
C ASP A 250 15.99 6.67 21.14
N SER A 251 15.52 6.01 20.08
CA SER A 251 15.28 6.61 18.77
C SER A 251 13.78 6.76 18.55
N GLU A 252 13.25 7.94 18.84
CA GLU A 252 11.83 8.27 18.66
C GLU A 252 11.71 9.60 17.90
N ILE A 253 11.19 9.56 16.68
CA ILE A 253 11.03 10.72 15.82
C ILE A 253 9.56 10.91 15.49
N ALA A 254 8.99 12.02 15.95
CA ALA A 254 7.67 12.48 15.59
C ALA A 254 7.75 13.48 14.42
N ILE A 255 6.74 13.41 13.54
CA ILE A 255 6.56 14.31 12.41
C ILE A 255 5.20 15.00 12.53
N ASP A 256 5.16 16.32 12.29
CA ASP A 256 3.93 17.10 12.24
C ASP A 256 4.07 18.30 11.28
N SER A 257 2.95 18.96 10.95
CA SER A 257 2.94 20.23 10.21
C SER A 257 2.35 21.33 11.09
N PRO A 258 3.18 22.27 11.59
CA PRO A 258 2.68 23.37 12.40
C PRO A 258 1.93 24.43 11.59
N ARG A 259 2.05 24.45 10.27
CA ARG A 259 1.36 25.32 9.31
C ARG A 259 1.67 24.84 7.89
N ASP A 260 0.85 25.26 6.93
CA ASP A 260 0.99 24.93 5.53
C ASP A 260 2.41 25.16 4.99
N GLY A 261 2.93 24.20 4.21
CA GLY A 261 4.26 24.22 3.63
C GLY A 261 5.42 24.07 4.62
N VAL A 262 5.15 23.72 5.90
CA VAL A 262 6.19 23.52 6.91
C VAL A 262 6.03 22.16 7.58
N VAL A 263 7.00 21.28 7.40
CA VAL A 263 7.09 20.00 8.10
C VAL A 263 8.11 20.12 9.25
N ARG A 264 7.75 19.62 10.42
CA ARG A 264 8.61 19.60 11.58
C ARG A 264 8.88 18.18 12.05
N LEU A 265 10.17 17.87 12.20
CA LEU A 265 10.61 16.65 12.89
C LEU A 265 11.14 17.01 14.28
N ARG A 266 10.79 16.22 15.28
CA ARG A 266 11.20 16.40 16.68
C ARG A 266 11.41 15.05 17.37
N GLY A 267 12.28 15.03 18.38
CA GLY A 267 12.56 13.81 19.15
C GLY A 267 14.05 13.53 19.25
N THR A 268 14.37 12.26 19.31
CA THR A 268 15.76 11.77 19.48
C THR A 268 16.09 10.66 18.49
N ILE A 269 17.40 10.51 18.21
CA ILE A 269 17.96 9.37 17.47
C ILE A 269 19.28 8.97 18.15
N ALA A 270 19.46 7.68 18.44
CA ALA A 270 20.69 7.16 19.05
C ALA A 270 21.87 7.28 18.07
N ALA A 271 23.06 7.55 18.59
CA ALA A 271 24.27 7.74 17.77
C ALA A 271 24.67 6.47 16.99
N ASP A 272 24.26 5.31 17.44
CA ASP A 272 24.47 3.99 16.84
C ASP A 272 23.24 3.47 16.06
N SER A 273 22.19 4.29 15.93
CA SER A 273 21.01 3.93 15.13
C SER A 273 21.32 3.99 13.65
N ASP A 274 20.72 3.08 12.88
CA ASP A 274 20.56 3.26 11.44
C ASP A 274 19.74 4.53 11.15
N PRO A 275 19.84 5.12 9.93
CA PRO A 275 18.99 6.23 9.54
C PRO A 275 17.50 5.89 9.69
N VAL A 276 16.73 6.83 10.24
CA VAL A 276 15.27 6.68 10.42
C VAL A 276 14.54 7.47 9.36
N LEU A 277 13.66 6.79 8.64
CA LEU A 277 12.78 7.38 7.65
C LEU A 277 11.45 7.80 8.28
N LYS A 278 11.00 9.02 7.98
CA LYS A 278 9.64 9.51 8.18
C LYS A 278 9.11 10.10 6.90
N VAL A 279 7.80 10.06 6.71
CA VAL A 279 7.15 10.57 5.50
C VAL A 279 6.04 11.56 5.85
N TRP A 280 5.81 12.50 4.93
CA TRP A 280 4.70 13.45 5.01
C TRP A 280 3.85 13.35 3.75
N HIS A 281 2.54 13.23 3.90
CA HIS A 281 1.59 13.31 2.80
C HIS A 281 1.30 14.78 2.48
N PHE A 282 1.22 15.13 1.23
CA PHE A 282 0.75 16.44 0.83
C PHE A 282 -0.72 16.35 0.36
N ASP A 283 -1.51 17.37 0.72
CA ASP A 283 -2.97 17.36 0.55
C ASP A 283 -3.40 17.63 -0.90
N ASP A 284 -2.57 18.34 -1.67
CA ASP A 284 -2.82 18.70 -3.07
C ASP A 284 -1.74 18.12 -4.01
N PRO A 285 -1.95 16.89 -4.52
CA PRO A 285 -1.03 16.27 -5.47
C PRO A 285 -0.85 17.06 -6.77
N ALA A 286 -1.88 17.76 -7.25
CA ALA A 286 -1.80 18.53 -8.48
C ALA A 286 -0.93 19.80 -8.31
N ALA A 287 -1.07 20.51 -7.19
CA ALA A 287 -0.22 21.66 -6.86
C ALA A 287 1.24 21.24 -6.67
N PHE A 288 1.49 20.12 -5.98
CA PHE A 288 2.83 19.57 -5.82
C PHE A 288 3.46 19.17 -7.16
N ALA A 289 2.75 18.40 -7.97
CA ALA A 289 3.21 17.97 -9.29
C ALA A 289 3.46 19.15 -10.24
N ARG A 290 2.63 20.20 -10.17
CA ARG A 290 2.83 21.43 -10.92
C ARG A 290 4.14 22.10 -10.56
N THR A 291 4.40 22.28 -9.26
CA THR A 291 5.64 22.88 -8.77
C THR A 291 6.85 22.05 -9.21
N ALA A 292 6.82 20.74 -8.96
CA ALA A 292 7.90 19.82 -9.34
C ALA A 292 8.16 19.84 -10.86
N PHE A 293 7.10 19.93 -11.70
CA PHE A 293 7.25 19.98 -13.14
C PHE A 293 7.80 21.32 -13.64
N ILE A 294 7.40 22.47 -13.02
CA ILE A 294 8.00 23.77 -13.34
C ILE A 294 9.50 23.77 -13.00
N GLU A 295 9.88 23.22 -11.85
CA GLU A 295 11.29 23.09 -11.47
C GLU A 295 12.07 22.17 -12.40
N ALA A 296 11.46 21.06 -12.88
CA ALA A 296 12.03 20.19 -13.91
C ALA A 296 12.24 20.93 -15.23
N LEU A 297 11.25 21.71 -15.68
CA LEU A 297 11.37 22.57 -16.88
C LEU A 297 12.54 23.56 -16.74
N GLN A 298 12.68 24.19 -15.59
CA GLN A 298 13.79 25.12 -15.31
C GLN A 298 15.15 24.41 -15.34
N ARG A 299 15.26 23.20 -14.76
CA ARG A 299 16.47 22.37 -14.86
C ARG A 299 16.81 22.00 -16.30
N ALA A 300 15.80 21.73 -17.14
CA ALA A 300 15.96 21.46 -18.57
C ALA A 300 16.26 22.73 -19.42
N GLY A 301 16.30 23.91 -18.80
CA GLY A 301 16.53 25.19 -19.49
C GLY A 301 15.29 25.72 -20.23
N VAL A 302 14.09 25.42 -19.73
CA VAL A 302 12.82 26.02 -20.16
C VAL A 302 12.36 27.00 -19.09
N SER A 303 12.33 28.30 -19.40
CA SER A 303 11.81 29.31 -18.49
C SER A 303 10.28 29.29 -18.46
N VAL A 304 9.70 29.54 -17.28
CA VAL A 304 8.24 29.61 -17.10
C VAL A 304 7.94 30.95 -16.44
N THR A 305 7.03 31.75 -17.02
CA THR A 305 6.68 33.08 -16.48
C THR A 305 5.80 33.00 -15.24
N ALA A 306 5.02 31.92 -15.10
CA ALA A 306 4.21 31.65 -13.92
C ALA A 306 5.08 31.29 -12.69
N SER A 307 4.62 31.66 -11.48
CA SER A 307 5.24 31.20 -10.23
C SER A 307 5.24 29.67 -10.17
N ALA A 308 6.36 29.08 -9.74
CA ALA A 308 6.43 27.64 -9.51
C ALA A 308 5.50 27.22 -8.36
N THR A 309 5.46 28.01 -7.29
CA THR A 309 4.63 27.74 -6.10
C THR A 309 3.24 28.37 -6.24
N GLY A 310 2.23 27.70 -5.66
CA GLY A 310 0.83 28.11 -5.64
C GLY A 310 -0.08 27.01 -6.17
N ASP A 311 -1.37 27.25 -6.10
CA ASP A 311 -2.41 26.31 -6.50
C ASP A 311 -2.29 25.92 -7.98
N ASN A 312 -2.75 24.74 -8.32
CA ASN A 312 -2.91 24.33 -9.70
C ASN A 312 -4.06 25.12 -10.35
N PRO A 313 -3.82 25.91 -11.43
CA PRO A 313 -4.84 26.78 -12.01
C PRO A 313 -5.81 26.01 -12.94
N ALA A 314 -6.46 24.96 -12.41
CA ALA A 314 -7.36 24.06 -13.13
C ALA A 314 -8.53 24.77 -13.85
N ALA A 315 -8.94 25.95 -13.35
CA ALA A 315 -9.98 26.77 -14.01
C ALA A 315 -9.59 27.25 -15.42
N LEU A 316 -8.30 27.22 -15.76
CA LEU A 316 -7.79 27.58 -17.09
C LEU A 316 -7.70 26.39 -18.06
N LEU A 317 -8.06 25.18 -17.61
CA LEU A 317 -8.09 23.99 -18.46
C LEU A 317 -9.15 24.15 -19.56
N PRO A 318 -8.85 23.78 -20.81
CA PRO A 318 -9.88 23.61 -21.82
C PRO A 318 -10.83 22.45 -21.45
N SER A 319 -11.94 22.28 -22.19
CA SER A 319 -12.76 21.09 -22.02
C SER A 319 -11.94 19.82 -22.30
N GLU A 320 -12.35 18.71 -21.70
CA GLU A 320 -11.62 17.43 -21.84
C GLU A 320 -11.55 16.97 -23.29
N GLU A 321 -12.62 17.17 -24.07
CA GLU A 321 -12.65 16.90 -25.50
C GLU A 321 -11.59 17.74 -26.24
N ALA A 322 -11.48 19.04 -25.90
CA ALA A 322 -10.53 19.94 -26.51
C ALA A 322 -9.06 19.67 -26.12
N ILE A 323 -8.80 18.94 -25.03
CA ILE A 323 -7.45 18.51 -24.67
C ILE A 323 -6.92 17.45 -25.63
N GLY A 324 -7.78 16.49 -26.03
CA GLY A 324 -7.41 15.42 -26.96
C GLY A 324 -6.91 15.93 -28.31
N ASP A 325 -7.38 17.11 -28.75
CA ASP A 325 -7.00 17.73 -30.02
C ASP A 325 -5.77 18.64 -29.91
N ARG A 326 -5.21 18.83 -28.72
CA ARG A 326 -4.04 19.70 -28.50
C ARG A 326 -2.74 19.05 -28.98
N PRO A 327 -1.82 19.81 -29.57
CA PRO A 327 -0.52 19.27 -29.95
C PRO A 327 0.25 18.72 -28.73
N GLU A 328 0.61 17.44 -28.77
CA GLU A 328 1.53 16.81 -27.83
C GLU A 328 2.95 17.33 -28.05
N VAL A 329 3.64 17.69 -26.99
CA VAL A 329 5.03 18.17 -27.00
C VAL A 329 5.97 17.26 -26.20
N ALA A 330 5.42 16.43 -25.33
CA ALA A 330 6.14 15.40 -24.60
C ALA A 330 5.18 14.29 -24.19
N LYS A 331 5.71 13.11 -23.87
CA LYS A 331 4.96 12.01 -23.26
C LYS A 331 5.86 11.10 -22.44
N LEU A 332 5.36 10.67 -21.29
CA LEU A 332 5.95 9.64 -20.48
C LEU A 332 5.25 8.31 -20.74
N LYS A 333 6.02 7.28 -21.10
CA LYS A 333 5.53 5.92 -21.20
C LYS A 333 5.87 5.20 -19.91
N GLY A 334 4.88 4.98 -19.06
CA GLY A 334 5.03 4.33 -17.76
C GLY A 334 5.49 2.87 -17.84
N LEU A 335 5.71 2.28 -16.69
CA LEU A 335 6.02 0.87 -16.52
C LEU A 335 4.88 -0.03 -17.06
N THR A 336 5.14 -1.31 -17.29
CA THR A 336 4.07 -2.26 -17.62
C THR A 336 3.13 -2.44 -16.43
N PHE A 337 1.90 -2.83 -16.70
CA PHE A 337 0.94 -3.14 -15.64
C PHE A 337 1.47 -4.22 -14.69
N GLU A 338 2.15 -5.26 -15.21
CA GLU A 338 2.83 -6.28 -14.39
C GLU A 338 3.81 -5.66 -13.38
N GLN A 339 4.64 -4.70 -13.81
CA GLN A 339 5.58 -4.04 -12.91
C GLN A 339 4.87 -3.17 -11.86
N ASN A 340 3.82 -2.45 -12.26
CA ASN A 340 2.97 -1.70 -11.33
C ASN A 340 2.27 -2.64 -10.34
N ALA A 341 1.73 -3.76 -10.80
CA ALA A 341 1.12 -4.78 -9.96
C ALA A 341 2.13 -5.39 -8.99
N THR A 342 3.34 -5.67 -9.46
CA THR A 342 4.45 -6.16 -8.63
C THR A 342 4.74 -5.17 -7.50
N TYR A 343 4.87 -3.89 -7.80
CA TYR A 343 5.10 -2.86 -6.79
C TYR A 343 3.96 -2.83 -5.77
N ILE A 344 2.70 -2.71 -6.23
CA ILE A 344 1.54 -2.67 -5.34
C ILE A 344 1.49 -3.89 -4.41
N LEU A 345 1.74 -5.08 -4.94
CA LEU A 345 1.60 -6.33 -4.18
C LEU A 345 2.79 -6.59 -3.25
N LYS A 346 4.04 -6.35 -3.72
CA LYS A 346 5.27 -6.59 -2.93
C LYS A 346 5.35 -5.67 -1.70
N VAL A 347 5.12 -4.36 -1.89
CA VAL A 347 5.23 -3.38 -0.80
C VAL A 347 3.88 -3.03 -0.17
N SER A 348 2.81 -3.65 -0.62
CA SER A 348 1.46 -3.42 -0.07
C SER A 348 0.91 -1.99 -0.26
N TYR A 349 1.23 -1.32 -1.35
CA TYR A 349 0.93 0.08 -1.62
C TYR A 349 -0.59 0.35 -1.73
N ASN A 350 -1.19 0.99 -0.70
CA ASN A 350 -2.63 1.21 -0.56
C ASN A 350 -3.19 2.11 -1.67
N ARG A 351 -2.61 3.31 -1.85
CA ARG A 351 -3.05 4.25 -2.91
C ARG A 351 -2.93 3.65 -4.30
N GLY A 352 -1.85 2.89 -4.57
CA GLY A 352 -1.69 2.18 -5.83
C GLY A 352 -2.82 1.19 -6.11
N ALA A 353 -3.25 0.44 -5.09
CA ALA A 353 -4.36 -0.51 -5.20
C ALA A 353 -5.70 0.19 -5.41
N GLN A 354 -5.97 1.29 -4.68
CA GLN A 354 -7.18 2.08 -4.88
C GLN A 354 -7.20 2.77 -6.25
N THR A 355 -6.05 3.23 -6.74
CA THR A 355 -5.94 3.74 -8.12
C THR A 355 -6.40 2.71 -9.14
N GLN A 356 -6.16 1.40 -8.92
CA GLN A 356 -6.64 0.38 -9.85
C GLN A 356 -8.19 0.30 -9.87
N VAL A 357 -8.85 0.48 -8.74
CA VAL A 357 -10.33 0.59 -8.68
C VAL A 357 -10.81 1.82 -9.46
N CYS A 358 -10.15 2.97 -9.28
CA CYS A 358 -10.47 4.18 -10.03
C CYS A 358 -10.27 3.99 -11.56
N LEU A 359 -9.19 3.32 -11.98
CA LEU A 359 -8.96 3.02 -13.40
C LEU A 359 -9.99 2.03 -13.97
N LEU A 360 -10.47 1.08 -13.16
CA LEU A 360 -11.61 0.23 -13.55
C LEU A 360 -12.88 1.07 -13.75
N ALA A 361 -13.15 2.06 -12.88
CA ALA A 361 -14.27 2.99 -13.07
C ALA A 361 -14.13 3.81 -14.34
N VAL A 362 -12.94 4.36 -14.61
CA VAL A 362 -12.64 5.08 -15.87
C VAL A 362 -12.89 4.19 -17.09
N SER A 363 -12.60 2.89 -17.00
CA SER A 363 -12.81 1.94 -18.10
C SER A 363 -14.29 1.66 -18.43
N VAL A 364 -15.21 2.19 -17.61
CA VAL A 364 -16.67 2.16 -17.81
C VAL A 364 -17.26 3.59 -17.83
N ASP A 365 -16.44 4.55 -18.25
CA ASP A 365 -16.78 5.96 -18.45
C ASP A 365 -17.26 6.68 -17.16
N SER A 366 -16.76 6.28 -15.99
CA SER A 366 -17.06 6.92 -14.71
C SER A 366 -15.82 7.57 -14.09
N LYS A 367 -16.01 8.78 -13.56
CA LYS A 367 -15.01 9.47 -12.73
C LYS A 367 -15.15 9.17 -11.24
N ASN A 368 -16.28 8.58 -10.82
CA ASN A 368 -16.44 8.09 -9.46
C ASN A 368 -15.81 6.70 -9.34
N CYS A 369 -14.77 6.58 -8.53
CA CYS A 369 -14.04 5.34 -8.32
C CYS A 369 -14.94 4.17 -7.85
N ASP A 370 -16.04 4.45 -7.15
CA ASP A 370 -16.97 3.42 -6.68
C ASP A 370 -17.58 2.59 -7.82
N ALA A 371 -17.67 3.17 -9.03
CA ALA A 371 -18.10 2.44 -10.22
C ALA A 371 -17.11 1.34 -10.65
N GLY A 372 -15.90 1.35 -10.12
CA GLY A 372 -14.91 0.29 -10.31
C GLY A 372 -15.29 -1.02 -9.63
N PHE A 373 -16.02 -0.99 -8.50
CA PHE A 373 -16.43 -2.22 -7.79
C PHE A 373 -17.43 -3.09 -8.59
N PRO A 374 -18.49 -2.57 -9.21
CA PRO A 374 -19.32 -3.36 -10.11
C PRO A 374 -18.54 -3.95 -11.29
N GLU A 375 -17.58 -3.21 -11.88
CA GLU A 375 -16.73 -3.74 -12.95
C GLU A 375 -15.80 -4.83 -12.42
N MET A 376 -15.21 -4.66 -11.22
CA MET A 376 -14.46 -5.71 -10.53
C MET A 376 -15.29 -6.96 -10.34
N ALA A 377 -16.53 -6.83 -9.82
CA ALA A 377 -17.44 -7.97 -9.61
C ALA A 377 -17.74 -8.71 -10.92
N ARG A 378 -17.93 -7.98 -12.02
CA ARG A 378 -18.14 -8.54 -13.35
C ARG A 378 -16.93 -9.34 -13.84
N LEU A 379 -15.71 -8.80 -13.65
CA LEU A 379 -14.46 -9.44 -14.05
C LEU A 379 -14.18 -10.70 -13.22
N LEU A 380 -14.40 -10.64 -11.90
CA LEU A 380 -14.26 -11.78 -11.00
C LEU A 380 -15.25 -12.90 -11.38
N ALA A 381 -16.51 -12.56 -11.61
CA ALA A 381 -17.53 -13.54 -12.05
C ALA A 381 -17.15 -14.20 -13.39
N ALA A 382 -16.63 -13.43 -14.34
CA ALA A 382 -16.15 -13.95 -15.62
C ALA A 382 -14.94 -14.88 -15.46
N ALA A 383 -14.12 -14.68 -14.41
CA ALA A 383 -13.01 -15.55 -14.06
C ALA A 383 -13.43 -16.76 -13.20
N GLY A 384 -14.73 -16.93 -12.91
CA GLY A 384 -15.25 -18.05 -12.11
C GLY A 384 -15.17 -17.84 -10.60
N VAL A 385 -14.93 -16.62 -10.13
CA VAL A 385 -14.94 -16.25 -8.71
C VAL A 385 -16.28 -15.57 -8.38
N ASP A 386 -17.04 -16.16 -7.45
CA ASP A 386 -18.34 -15.58 -7.06
C ASP A 386 -18.15 -14.31 -6.23
N PRO A 387 -18.49 -13.12 -6.76
CA PRO A 387 -18.28 -11.86 -6.05
C PRO A 387 -19.13 -11.72 -4.78
N ARG A 388 -20.20 -12.53 -4.60
CA ARG A 388 -21.01 -12.53 -3.37
C ARG A 388 -20.26 -13.05 -2.14
N ASN A 389 -19.12 -13.70 -2.34
CA ASN A 389 -18.23 -14.18 -1.28
C ASN A 389 -17.18 -13.14 -0.85
N ALA A 390 -17.33 -11.90 -1.33
CA ALA A 390 -16.53 -10.74 -0.94
C ALA A 390 -17.44 -9.52 -0.77
N SER A 391 -17.14 -8.65 0.19
CA SER A 391 -17.76 -7.35 0.40
C SER A 391 -16.64 -6.33 0.54
N LEU A 392 -16.43 -5.51 -0.48
CA LEU A 392 -15.31 -4.58 -0.54
C LEU A 392 -15.82 -3.15 -0.61
N ILE A 393 -15.17 -2.25 0.14
CA ILE A 393 -15.45 -0.81 0.16
C ILE A 393 -14.27 0.03 -0.32
N ASP A 394 -13.08 -0.56 -0.39
CA ASP A 394 -11.87 0.01 -0.98
C ASP A 394 -11.03 -1.08 -1.66
N GLY A 395 -10.03 -0.67 -2.44
CA GLY A 395 -9.16 -1.59 -3.19
C GLY A 395 -7.93 -2.06 -2.42
N SER A 396 -7.69 -1.54 -1.21
CA SER A 396 -6.44 -1.75 -0.46
C SER A 396 -6.60 -2.70 0.73
N GLY A 397 -7.79 -2.77 1.34
CA GLY A 397 -8.09 -3.61 2.49
C GLY A 397 -8.10 -2.87 3.81
N LEU A 398 -8.53 -1.60 3.82
CA LEU A 398 -8.85 -0.86 5.04
C LEU A 398 -10.03 -1.51 5.78
N PRO A 399 -10.30 -1.14 7.06
CA PRO A 399 -11.41 -1.71 7.82
C PRO A 399 -12.75 -1.64 7.08
N GLY A 400 -13.52 -2.72 7.11
CA GLY A 400 -14.82 -2.82 6.43
C GLY A 400 -14.82 -3.65 5.15
N ASN A 401 -13.67 -4.19 4.75
CA ASN A 401 -13.57 -5.19 3.69
C ASN A 401 -13.67 -6.59 4.27
N TYR A 402 -14.45 -7.46 3.63
CA TYR A 402 -14.63 -8.85 4.06
C TYR A 402 -14.54 -9.79 2.86
N VAL A 403 -13.83 -10.91 3.02
CA VAL A 403 -13.78 -11.99 2.03
C VAL A 403 -13.89 -13.35 2.72
N THR A 404 -14.27 -14.38 1.97
CA THR A 404 -14.12 -15.75 2.44
C THR A 404 -12.76 -16.30 2.03
N ALA A 405 -12.15 -17.15 2.85
CA ALA A 405 -10.90 -17.83 2.49
C ALA A 405 -11.09 -18.66 1.21
N GLN A 406 -12.27 -19.24 1.03
CA GLN A 406 -12.63 -19.97 -0.19
C GLN A 406 -12.56 -19.07 -1.44
N SER A 407 -13.16 -17.87 -1.40
CA SER A 407 -13.13 -16.91 -2.52
C SER A 407 -11.71 -16.48 -2.86
N SER A 408 -10.90 -16.19 -1.83
CA SER A 408 -9.50 -15.83 -2.01
C SER A 408 -8.69 -16.95 -2.70
N ALA A 409 -8.86 -18.20 -2.28
CA ALA A 409 -8.22 -19.34 -2.93
C ALA A 409 -8.75 -19.58 -4.36
N GLN A 410 -10.06 -19.40 -4.61
CA GLN A 410 -10.65 -19.49 -5.96
C GLN A 410 -10.07 -18.44 -6.90
N LEU A 411 -9.82 -17.22 -6.42
CA LEU A 411 -9.15 -16.19 -7.21
C LEU A 411 -7.75 -16.65 -7.65
N MET A 412 -6.97 -17.24 -6.75
CA MET A 412 -5.66 -17.80 -7.08
C MET A 412 -5.76 -18.95 -8.09
N GLN A 413 -6.77 -19.83 -7.99
CA GLN A 413 -7.01 -20.89 -8.96
C GLN A 413 -7.33 -20.31 -10.35
N ALA A 414 -8.18 -19.27 -10.42
CA ALA A 414 -8.51 -18.60 -11.65
C ALA A 414 -7.25 -18.02 -12.34
N PHE A 415 -6.35 -17.43 -11.57
CA PHE A 415 -5.09 -16.93 -12.11
C PHE A 415 -4.12 -18.05 -12.49
N ALA A 416 -4.08 -19.16 -11.75
CA ALA A 416 -3.23 -20.32 -12.07
C ALA A 416 -3.61 -20.98 -13.41
N ALA A 417 -4.84 -20.84 -13.86
CA ALA A 417 -5.31 -21.38 -15.13
C ALA A 417 -4.99 -20.51 -16.36
N ARG A 418 -4.43 -19.31 -16.16
CA ARG A 418 -4.16 -18.35 -17.23
C ARG A 418 -2.81 -18.59 -17.92
N PRO A 419 -2.64 -18.15 -19.19
CA PRO A 419 -1.35 -18.21 -19.88
C PRO A 419 -0.23 -17.40 -19.20
N ASP A 420 -0.59 -16.34 -18.46
CA ASP A 420 0.31 -15.43 -17.74
C ASP A 420 0.40 -15.75 -16.23
N ALA A 421 0.02 -16.96 -15.83
CA ALA A 421 -0.06 -17.41 -14.43
C ALA A 421 1.27 -17.25 -13.67
N GLU A 422 2.41 -17.50 -14.31
CA GLU A 422 3.72 -17.37 -13.66
C GLU A 422 4.07 -15.90 -13.41
N ARG A 423 3.75 -15.00 -14.33
CA ARG A 423 3.95 -13.56 -14.17
C ARG A 423 3.15 -13.02 -13.00
N TRP A 424 1.89 -13.43 -12.87
CA TRP A 424 1.05 -13.10 -11.71
C TRP A 424 1.64 -13.63 -10.41
N GLN A 425 2.07 -14.90 -10.39
CA GLN A 425 2.68 -15.50 -9.20
C GLN A 425 3.93 -14.73 -8.76
N GLN A 426 4.80 -14.34 -9.69
CA GLN A 426 6.02 -13.58 -9.40
C GLN A 426 5.75 -12.15 -8.91
N ALA A 427 4.60 -11.58 -9.23
CA ALA A 427 4.20 -10.28 -8.72
C ALA A 427 3.82 -10.30 -7.22
N LEU A 428 3.54 -11.48 -6.63
CA LEU A 428 3.26 -11.63 -5.20
C LEU A 428 4.56 -11.62 -4.38
N PRO A 429 4.53 -11.17 -3.09
CA PRO A 429 5.64 -11.34 -2.15
C PRO A 429 6.10 -12.81 -2.06
N ILE A 430 7.41 -13.03 -1.90
CA ILE A 430 8.00 -14.37 -1.84
C ILE A 430 8.64 -14.60 -0.47
N MET A 431 8.14 -15.58 0.28
CA MET A 431 8.57 -15.88 1.64
C MET A 431 10.07 -16.17 1.74
N GLY A 432 10.74 -15.43 2.62
CA GLY A 432 12.18 -15.51 2.83
C GLY A 432 13.04 -14.93 1.70
N VAL A 433 12.43 -14.22 0.72
CA VAL A 433 13.12 -13.71 -0.48
C VAL A 433 12.87 -12.23 -0.72
N ASP A 434 11.61 -11.80 -0.87
CA ASP A 434 11.28 -10.41 -1.19
C ASP A 434 9.90 -9.96 -0.68
N GLY A 435 9.69 -8.64 -0.68
CA GLY A 435 8.44 -7.98 -0.31
C GLY A 435 8.10 -8.16 1.16
N SER A 436 6.82 -8.00 1.50
CA SER A 436 6.34 -7.97 2.91
C SER A 436 6.58 -9.25 3.72
N ILE A 437 7.10 -10.32 3.11
CA ILE A 437 7.49 -11.58 3.77
C ILE A 437 8.95 -11.98 3.51
N ALA A 438 9.78 -11.03 3.10
CA ALA A 438 11.21 -11.24 2.81
C ALA A 438 11.98 -11.85 4.00
N THR A 439 11.63 -11.48 5.21
CA THR A 439 12.29 -11.93 6.45
C THR A 439 11.61 -13.13 7.10
N VAL A 440 10.39 -13.49 6.68
CA VAL A 440 9.58 -14.55 7.27
C VAL A 440 10.11 -15.91 6.86
N GLN A 441 10.33 -16.80 7.87
CA GLN A 441 10.76 -18.19 7.66
C GLN A 441 11.97 -18.35 6.72
N LYS A 442 12.90 -17.38 6.75
CA LYS A 442 14.06 -17.28 5.84
C LYS A 442 15.00 -18.50 5.84
N ASP A 443 14.95 -19.29 6.91
CA ASP A 443 15.78 -20.48 7.09
C ASP A 443 14.95 -21.78 7.00
N SER A 444 13.65 -21.71 6.64
CA SER A 444 12.78 -22.87 6.52
C SER A 444 12.89 -23.55 5.15
N PRO A 445 12.49 -24.83 5.03
CA PRO A 445 12.46 -25.52 3.75
C PRO A 445 11.46 -24.93 2.75
N ALA A 446 10.51 -24.12 3.20
CA ALA A 446 9.52 -23.44 2.37
C ALA A 446 9.99 -22.06 1.86
N LYS A 447 11.22 -21.64 2.16
CA LYS A 447 11.82 -20.41 1.60
C LYS A 447 11.76 -20.44 0.06
N GLY A 448 11.24 -19.36 -0.53
CA GLY A 448 11.10 -19.25 -1.98
C GLY A 448 9.99 -20.11 -2.60
N GLN A 449 9.19 -20.81 -1.77
CA GLN A 449 8.11 -21.68 -2.22
C GLN A 449 6.71 -21.16 -1.91
N VAL A 450 6.61 -20.07 -1.14
CA VAL A 450 5.35 -19.39 -0.79
C VAL A 450 5.33 -18.04 -1.49
N PHE A 451 4.37 -17.84 -2.37
CA PHE A 451 4.13 -16.64 -3.17
C PHE A 451 2.79 -16.06 -2.73
N ALA A 452 2.80 -15.12 -1.79
CA ALA A 452 1.53 -14.74 -1.18
C ALA A 452 1.51 -13.29 -0.69
N LYS A 453 0.37 -12.63 -0.90
CA LYS A 453 0.07 -11.31 -0.34
C LYS A 453 -0.29 -11.45 1.12
N THR A 454 0.33 -10.64 1.96
CA THR A 454 -0.04 -10.49 3.37
C THR A 454 -1.19 -9.52 3.56
N GLY A 455 -1.96 -9.73 4.63
CA GLY A 455 -2.88 -8.74 5.20
C GLY A 455 -2.52 -8.48 6.66
N THR A 456 -2.47 -7.23 7.05
CA THR A 456 -2.22 -6.81 8.44
C THR A 456 -3.10 -5.60 8.74
N LEU A 457 -3.84 -5.68 9.84
CA LEU A 457 -4.59 -4.58 10.39
C LEU A 457 -4.49 -4.65 11.91
N ALA A 458 -4.03 -3.57 12.53
CA ALA A 458 -3.81 -3.50 13.96
C ALA A 458 -4.31 -2.17 14.52
N ASN A 459 -4.83 -2.21 15.74
CA ASN A 459 -5.27 -1.03 16.48
C ASN A 459 -4.87 -1.14 17.95
N ALA A 460 -4.81 0.00 18.64
CA ALA A 460 -4.58 0.01 20.08
C ALA A 460 -5.80 -0.54 20.83
N ASP A 461 -5.58 -1.43 21.78
CA ASP A 461 -6.52 -1.76 22.87
C ASP A 461 -6.24 -0.81 24.04
N LEU A 462 -6.86 0.37 23.99
CA LEU A 462 -6.64 1.44 24.98
C LEU A 462 -7.07 1.05 26.39
N LEU A 463 -7.98 0.07 26.53
CA LEU A 463 -8.44 -0.40 27.84
C LEU A 463 -7.34 -1.16 28.60
N ASN A 464 -6.51 -1.90 27.87
CA ASN A 464 -5.53 -2.81 28.46
C ASN A 464 -4.08 -2.43 28.11
N ASP A 465 -3.86 -1.26 27.48
CA ASP A 465 -2.55 -0.76 27.05
C ASP A 465 -1.75 -1.79 26.26
N ARG A 466 -2.39 -2.34 25.22
CA ARG A 466 -1.81 -3.38 24.35
C ARG A 466 -2.26 -3.21 22.90
N LEU A 467 -1.74 -4.05 22.01
CA LEU A 467 -2.09 -4.09 20.61
C LEU A 467 -3.18 -5.14 20.33
N ARG A 468 -4.24 -4.72 19.64
CA ARG A 468 -5.20 -5.64 19.01
C ARG A 468 -4.84 -5.81 17.54
N LEU A 469 -4.40 -7.00 17.15
CA LEU A 469 -4.21 -7.38 15.75
C LEU A 469 -5.57 -7.83 15.21
N GLU A 470 -6.26 -6.93 14.53
CA GLU A 470 -7.60 -7.18 13.98
C GLU A 470 -7.57 -8.24 12.90
N THR A 471 -6.54 -8.17 12.06
CA THR A 471 -6.35 -9.13 10.97
C THR A 471 -4.88 -9.46 10.79
N LYS A 472 -4.61 -10.76 10.60
CA LYS A 472 -3.43 -11.27 9.95
C LYS A 472 -3.83 -12.29 8.89
N ALA A 473 -3.43 -12.06 7.64
CA ALA A 473 -3.86 -12.90 6.52
C ALA A 473 -2.73 -13.17 5.54
N LEU A 474 -2.88 -14.26 4.79
CA LEU A 474 -1.99 -14.69 3.72
C LEU A 474 -2.85 -15.28 2.60
N GLY A 475 -2.73 -14.76 1.36
CA GLY A 475 -3.45 -15.25 0.19
C GLY A 475 -2.55 -15.36 -1.03
N GLY A 476 -2.45 -16.55 -1.62
CA GLY A 476 -1.52 -16.77 -2.73
C GLY A 476 -1.31 -18.25 -3.10
N TYR A 477 -0.05 -18.61 -3.35
CA TYR A 477 0.35 -19.96 -3.75
C TYR A 477 1.41 -20.54 -2.82
N ILE A 478 1.37 -21.86 -2.65
CA ILE A 478 2.46 -22.65 -2.10
C ILE A 478 2.84 -23.72 -3.12
N ILE A 479 4.12 -23.78 -3.47
CA ILE A 479 4.66 -24.91 -4.23
C ILE A 479 5.09 -25.96 -3.21
N ALA A 480 4.25 -26.93 -2.97
CA ALA A 480 4.44 -27.94 -1.95
C ALA A 480 5.71 -28.77 -2.18
N LYS A 481 6.18 -29.47 -1.15
CA LYS A 481 7.36 -30.33 -1.21
C LYS A 481 7.29 -31.40 -2.31
N SER A 482 6.08 -31.85 -2.63
CA SER A 482 5.84 -32.77 -3.77
C SER A 482 5.96 -32.11 -5.15
N GLY A 483 6.09 -30.79 -5.23
CA GLY A 483 6.00 -30.00 -6.45
C GLY A 483 4.57 -29.60 -6.85
N ARG A 484 3.56 -29.98 -6.07
CA ARG A 484 2.16 -29.60 -6.30
C ARG A 484 1.96 -28.10 -6.03
N LYS A 485 1.35 -27.37 -6.97
CA LYS A 485 0.98 -25.97 -6.75
C LYS A 485 -0.36 -25.91 -6.02
N LEU A 486 -0.37 -25.25 -4.87
CA LEU A 486 -1.54 -25.05 -4.03
C LEU A 486 -1.99 -23.60 -4.10
N ALA A 487 -3.31 -23.36 -4.19
CA ALA A 487 -3.95 -22.07 -3.96
C ALA A 487 -4.35 -22.00 -2.49
N VAL A 488 -3.88 -20.99 -1.77
CA VAL A 488 -3.98 -20.94 -0.31
C VAL A 488 -4.55 -19.59 0.13
N SER A 489 -5.43 -19.64 1.11
CA SER A 489 -5.87 -18.47 1.88
C SER A 489 -5.94 -18.84 3.35
N ILE A 490 -5.26 -18.07 4.19
CA ILE A 490 -5.26 -18.16 5.65
C ILE A 490 -5.65 -16.79 6.16
N ILE A 491 -6.72 -16.69 6.94
CA ILE A 491 -7.19 -15.44 7.53
C ILE A 491 -7.40 -15.66 9.03
N MET A 492 -6.77 -14.84 9.85
CA MET A 492 -6.97 -14.78 11.30
C MET A 492 -7.50 -13.40 11.65
N ASN A 493 -8.58 -13.36 12.41
CA ASN A 493 -9.11 -12.11 12.98
C ASN A 493 -9.09 -12.17 14.50
N GLN A 494 -8.75 -11.03 15.12
CA GLN A 494 -8.80 -10.78 16.57
C GLN A 494 -7.75 -11.55 17.38
N ALA A 495 -6.50 -11.11 17.34
CA ALA A 495 -5.45 -11.55 18.25
C ALA A 495 -4.99 -10.40 19.16
N MET A 496 -4.40 -10.74 20.32
CA MET A 496 -3.93 -9.75 21.29
C MET A 496 -2.45 -9.91 21.54
N PHE A 497 -1.70 -8.82 21.41
CA PHE A 497 -0.26 -8.76 21.65
C PHE A 497 0.07 -7.57 22.55
N ASP A 498 1.19 -7.65 23.26
CA ASP A 498 1.60 -6.59 24.18
C ASP A 498 2.07 -5.34 23.43
N ASP A 499 2.72 -5.51 22.27
CA ASP A 499 3.31 -4.42 21.49
C ASP A 499 3.41 -4.75 19.99
N ILE A 500 4.04 -3.84 19.24
CA ILE A 500 4.24 -3.96 17.78
C ILE A 500 5.08 -5.20 17.37
N GLN A 501 5.90 -5.76 18.28
CA GLN A 501 6.65 -6.99 18.00
C GLN A 501 5.71 -8.18 17.79
N GLY A 502 4.51 -8.10 18.37
CA GLY A 502 3.44 -9.07 18.11
C GLY A 502 3.02 -9.15 16.65
N VAL A 503 3.05 -8.05 15.90
CA VAL A 503 2.77 -8.05 14.46
C VAL A 503 3.82 -8.86 13.69
N PHE A 504 5.10 -8.70 14.05
CA PHE A 504 6.18 -9.48 13.44
C PHE A 504 6.13 -10.96 13.84
N ALA A 505 5.80 -11.24 15.12
CA ALA A 505 5.58 -12.61 15.59
C ALA A 505 4.43 -13.28 14.83
N ALA A 506 3.32 -12.57 14.59
CA ALA A 506 2.20 -13.10 13.81
C ALA A 506 2.56 -13.35 12.34
N ASN A 507 3.48 -12.58 11.74
CA ASN A 507 4.04 -12.90 10.41
C ASN A 507 4.77 -14.25 10.42
N GLU A 508 5.63 -14.46 11.41
CA GLU A 508 6.35 -15.71 11.58
C GLU A 508 5.40 -16.88 11.82
N ASP A 509 4.33 -16.68 12.58
CA ASP A 509 3.35 -17.72 12.87
C ASP A 509 2.56 -18.13 11.62
N LEU A 510 2.12 -17.17 10.77
CA LEU A 510 1.53 -17.51 9.48
C LEU A 510 2.55 -18.21 8.56
N GLY A 511 3.81 -17.80 8.61
CA GLY A 511 4.91 -18.46 7.90
C GLY A 511 5.10 -19.93 8.36
N LYS A 512 5.00 -20.23 9.66
CA LYS A 512 5.05 -21.60 10.19
C LYS A 512 3.87 -22.44 9.69
N ILE A 513 2.66 -21.88 9.68
CA ILE A 513 1.48 -22.57 9.12
C ILE A 513 1.69 -22.83 7.62
N ALA A 514 2.16 -21.84 6.85
CA ALA A 514 2.47 -22.02 5.43
C ALA A 514 3.57 -23.07 5.18
N THR A 515 4.61 -23.09 6.01
CA THR A 515 5.68 -24.13 5.97
C THR A 515 5.12 -25.51 6.25
N SER A 516 4.22 -25.62 7.23
CA SER A 516 3.55 -26.89 7.54
C SER A 516 2.70 -27.40 6.36
N ILE A 517 1.98 -26.51 5.67
CA ILE A 517 1.22 -26.85 4.45
C ILE A 517 2.19 -27.29 3.34
N TYR A 518 3.31 -26.58 3.14
CA TYR A 518 4.37 -26.98 2.21
C TYR A 518 4.86 -28.40 2.45
N GLU A 519 5.07 -28.79 3.71
CA GLU A 519 5.58 -30.12 4.08
C GLU A 519 4.54 -31.24 3.98
N SER A 520 3.24 -30.89 4.14
CA SER A 520 2.14 -31.87 4.21
C SER A 520 1.68 -32.35 2.83
N PHE A 521 1.91 -31.60 1.79
CA PHE A 521 1.47 -31.87 0.42
C PHE A 521 2.65 -31.91 -0.54
#